data_a3193eccebec56d298ff94bae660381d
#
_entry.id   a3193eccebec56d298ff94bae660381d
#
_cell.length_a   1.000
_cell.length_b   1.000
_cell.length_c   1.000
_cell.angle_alpha   90.00
_cell.angle_beta   90.00
_cell.angle_gamma   90.00
#
_symmetry.space_group_name_H-M   'P 1'
#
loop_
_entity.id
_entity.type
_entity.pdbx_description
1 polymer ?
#
loop_
_entity_poly.entity_id
_entity_poly.type
_entity_poly.pdbx_seq_one_letter_code
_entity_poly.pdbx_strand_id
1 'polypeptide(L)'
;QNLFLNGLDESWPEHWYDLQRVFLQSFPRKEGEGMTLESVVDRMGIEKDIPFHNALDDAMYTVRIARLLPLADALRAYPSEETQLREALLTDPASTYYDVTLFPGRLNHDDYKTVPELCAVNCPLCGSALNVGEIWLKRGNTGYYTQADCPRHGSWFLRFKLSRRDGLHWSFARCIEATRPETLEKYNRQKARQEARLKKHAEALANDNTGPETSE
;
A
#
# COMPACT_ATOMS: atom_id res chain seq x y z
N GLN A 1 -6.13 13.41 -10.09
CA GLN A 1 -5.59 13.49 -11.47
C GLN A 1 -6.64 13.94 -12.49
N ASN A 2 -7.87 13.39 -12.47
CA ASN A 2 -8.94 13.83 -13.37
C ASN A 2 -9.44 15.24 -13.08
N LEU A 3 -9.48 15.66 -11.82
CA LEU A 3 -9.86 17.03 -11.43
C LEU A 3 -8.85 18.04 -11.99
N PHE A 4 -7.56 17.79 -11.81
CA PHE A 4 -6.49 18.62 -12.35
C PHE A 4 -6.56 18.77 -13.88
N LEU A 5 -6.72 17.64 -14.59
CA LEU A 5 -6.81 17.65 -16.06
C LEU A 5 -8.01 18.43 -16.59
N ASN A 6 -9.06 18.60 -15.79
CA ASN A 6 -10.25 19.37 -16.13
C ASN A 6 -10.27 20.76 -15.48
N GLY A 7 -9.17 21.23 -14.90
CA GLY A 7 -9.06 22.55 -14.26
C GLY A 7 -9.95 22.73 -13.03
N LEU A 8 -10.34 21.64 -12.38
CA LEU A 8 -11.14 21.66 -11.16
C LEU A 8 -10.25 21.71 -9.92
N ASP A 9 -10.79 22.27 -8.83
CA ASP A 9 -10.09 22.37 -7.56
C ASP A 9 -9.83 20.97 -6.98
N GLU A 10 -8.56 20.64 -6.76
CA GLU A 10 -8.13 19.36 -6.19
C GLU A 10 -8.21 19.33 -4.66
N SER A 11 -8.37 20.47 -4.01
CA SER A 11 -8.54 20.53 -2.55
C SER A 11 -9.90 20.00 -2.09
N TRP A 12 -10.85 19.87 -2.99
CA TRP A 12 -12.18 19.31 -2.75
C TRP A 12 -12.25 17.85 -3.24
N PRO A 13 -12.84 16.92 -2.48
CA PRO A 13 -13.41 17.09 -1.14
C PRO A 13 -12.34 16.97 -0.04
N GLU A 14 -12.56 17.67 1.08
CA GLU A 14 -11.67 17.62 2.26
C GLU A 14 -11.58 16.22 2.88
N HIS A 15 -12.64 15.41 2.72
CA HIS A 15 -12.74 14.07 3.29
C HIS A 15 -13.11 13.04 2.24
N TRP A 16 -12.35 11.94 2.23
CA TRP A 16 -12.59 10.78 1.39
C TRP A 16 -12.96 9.58 2.23
N TYR A 17 -14.02 8.90 1.83
CA TYR A 17 -14.49 7.69 2.51
C TYR A 17 -14.62 6.56 1.49
N ASP A 18 -14.08 5.40 1.83
CA ASP A 18 -14.30 4.17 1.06
C ASP A 18 -15.65 3.57 1.45
N LEU A 19 -16.63 3.67 0.55
CA LEU A 19 -17.97 3.14 0.79
C LEU A 19 -17.98 1.63 0.99
N GLN A 20 -17.07 0.90 0.35
CA GLN A 20 -16.91 -0.53 0.57
C GLN A 20 -16.54 -0.84 2.02
N ARG A 21 -15.65 -0.04 2.62
CA ARG A 21 -15.30 -0.14 4.03
C ARG A 21 -16.48 0.20 4.94
N VAL A 22 -17.23 1.26 4.62
CA VAL A 22 -18.46 1.64 5.34
C VAL A 22 -19.49 0.50 5.28
N PHE A 23 -19.68 -0.10 4.11
CA PHE A 23 -20.56 -1.26 3.95
C PHE A 23 -20.15 -2.43 4.85
N LEU A 24 -18.85 -2.76 4.89
CA LEU A 24 -18.30 -3.86 5.68
C LEU A 24 -18.45 -3.68 7.19
N GLN A 25 -18.53 -2.45 7.68
CA GLN A 25 -18.82 -2.17 9.10
C GLN A 25 -20.23 -2.64 9.48
N SER A 26 -21.21 -2.45 8.59
CA SER A 26 -22.61 -2.83 8.83
C SER A 26 -22.92 -4.26 8.39
N PHE A 27 -22.20 -4.77 7.40
CA PHE A 27 -22.40 -6.06 6.77
C PHE A 27 -21.09 -6.83 6.66
N PRO A 28 -20.59 -7.41 7.76
CA PRO A 28 -19.31 -8.17 7.74
C PRO A 28 -19.32 -9.25 6.68
N ARG A 29 -18.17 -9.41 6.02
CA ARG A 29 -17.96 -10.40 4.94
C ARG A 29 -18.08 -11.81 5.47
N LYS A 30 -18.80 -12.66 4.74
CA LYS A 30 -18.80 -14.11 4.99
C LYS A 30 -17.57 -14.76 4.33
N GLU A 31 -17.10 -15.85 4.89
CA GLU A 31 -15.96 -16.60 4.34
C GLU A 31 -16.28 -17.08 2.91
N GLY A 32 -15.34 -16.82 1.97
CA GLY A 32 -15.53 -17.18 0.55
C GLY A 32 -16.40 -16.22 -0.28
N GLU A 33 -17.01 -15.20 0.33
CA GLU A 33 -17.88 -14.27 -0.39
C GLU A 33 -17.04 -13.23 -1.19
N GLY A 34 -17.29 -13.15 -2.51
CA GLY A 34 -16.78 -12.08 -3.35
C GLY A 34 -17.42 -10.74 -2.99
N MET A 35 -16.67 -9.63 -3.17
CA MET A 35 -17.22 -8.29 -2.96
C MET A 35 -17.13 -7.49 -4.26
N THR A 36 -18.07 -7.76 -5.14
CA THR A 36 -18.33 -6.95 -6.34
C THR A 36 -19.51 -6.01 -6.06
N LEU A 37 -19.63 -4.92 -6.84
CA LEU A 37 -20.79 -4.02 -6.75
C LEU A 37 -22.09 -4.81 -6.88
N GLU A 38 -22.16 -5.72 -7.83
CA GLU A 38 -23.33 -6.56 -8.08
C GLU A 38 -23.68 -7.45 -6.87
N SER A 39 -22.69 -8.08 -6.22
CA SER A 39 -22.93 -8.90 -5.03
C SER A 39 -23.46 -8.08 -3.84
N VAL A 40 -23.04 -6.81 -3.73
CA VAL A 40 -23.55 -5.89 -2.72
C VAL A 40 -24.98 -5.48 -3.01
N VAL A 41 -25.31 -5.20 -4.28
CA VAL A 41 -26.68 -4.88 -4.74
C VAL A 41 -27.62 -6.02 -4.42
N ASP A 42 -27.24 -7.27 -4.72
CA ASP A 42 -28.02 -8.48 -4.39
C ASP A 42 -28.24 -8.63 -2.87
N ARG A 43 -27.16 -8.47 -2.11
CA ARG A 43 -27.19 -8.62 -0.65
C ARG A 43 -28.09 -7.60 0.04
N MET A 44 -28.19 -6.39 -0.53
CA MET A 44 -29.06 -5.33 -0.02
C MET A 44 -30.48 -5.37 -0.58
N GLY A 45 -30.79 -6.31 -1.48
CA GLY A 45 -32.09 -6.41 -2.11
C GLY A 45 -32.45 -5.22 -3.01
N ILE A 46 -31.44 -4.59 -3.62
CA ILE A 46 -31.64 -3.46 -4.54
C ILE A 46 -32.04 -4.02 -5.91
N GLU A 47 -33.09 -3.47 -6.50
CA GLU A 47 -33.57 -3.85 -7.81
C GLU A 47 -32.51 -3.58 -8.91
N LYS A 48 -32.26 -4.58 -9.77
CA LYS A 48 -31.32 -4.50 -10.89
C LYS A 48 -32.05 -4.02 -12.14
N ASP A 49 -32.47 -2.77 -12.15
CA ASP A 49 -33.22 -2.13 -13.24
C ASP A 49 -32.35 -1.41 -14.28
N ILE A 50 -31.05 -1.32 -14.03
CA ILE A 50 -30.06 -0.74 -14.95
C ILE A 50 -28.88 -1.72 -15.14
N PRO A 51 -28.18 -1.72 -16.29
CA PRO A 51 -27.07 -2.64 -16.55
C PRO A 51 -25.85 -2.30 -15.69
N PHE A 52 -25.01 -3.32 -15.38
CA PHE A 52 -23.71 -3.15 -14.78
C PHE A 52 -22.63 -2.90 -15.84
N HIS A 53 -21.44 -2.48 -15.37
CA HIS A 53 -20.23 -2.25 -16.18
C HIS A 53 -20.26 -0.98 -17.04
N ASN A 54 -21.16 -0.07 -16.73
CA ASN A 54 -21.14 1.29 -17.23
C ASN A 54 -20.87 2.23 -16.03
N ALA A 55 -19.92 3.15 -16.17
CA ALA A 55 -19.48 4.01 -15.07
C ALA A 55 -20.61 4.83 -14.43
N LEU A 56 -21.59 5.30 -15.21
CA LEU A 56 -22.75 6.04 -14.70
C LEU A 56 -23.68 5.12 -13.94
N ASP A 57 -23.99 3.95 -14.50
CA ASP A 57 -24.91 2.99 -13.90
C ASP A 57 -24.33 2.39 -12.60
N ASP A 58 -23.03 2.09 -12.60
CA ASP A 58 -22.31 1.65 -11.39
C ASP A 58 -22.29 2.74 -10.32
N ALA A 59 -22.14 4.02 -10.68
CA ALA A 59 -22.25 5.14 -9.76
C ALA A 59 -23.69 5.26 -9.19
N MET A 60 -24.74 5.03 -9.99
CA MET A 60 -26.11 5.04 -9.51
C MET A 60 -26.38 3.93 -8.49
N TYR A 61 -25.91 2.70 -8.74
CA TYR A 61 -25.96 1.63 -7.73
C TYR A 61 -25.22 1.98 -6.46
N THR A 62 -24.03 2.59 -6.60
CA THR A 62 -23.23 3.06 -5.46
C THR A 62 -24.02 4.07 -4.61
N VAL A 63 -24.74 5.02 -5.23
CA VAL A 63 -25.62 5.96 -4.53
C VAL A 63 -26.79 5.25 -3.84
N ARG A 64 -27.44 4.27 -4.50
CA ARG A 64 -28.52 3.47 -3.91
C ARG A 64 -28.05 2.72 -2.67
N ILE A 65 -26.87 2.09 -2.74
CA ILE A 65 -26.22 1.44 -1.60
C ILE A 65 -25.99 2.45 -0.47
N ALA A 66 -25.38 3.59 -0.77
CA ALA A 66 -25.09 4.62 0.21
C ALA A 66 -26.33 5.12 0.95
N ARG A 67 -27.47 5.25 0.26
CA ARG A 67 -28.75 5.69 0.86
C ARG A 67 -29.34 4.69 1.87
N LEU A 68 -29.00 3.43 1.75
CA LEU A 68 -29.48 2.36 2.66
C LEU A 68 -28.52 2.11 3.84
N LEU A 69 -27.32 2.68 3.81
CA LEU A 69 -26.35 2.55 4.90
C LEU A 69 -26.61 3.59 6.00
N PRO A 70 -26.31 3.27 7.27
CA PRO A 70 -26.34 4.22 8.38
C PRO A 70 -25.13 5.16 8.32
N LEU A 71 -25.03 5.97 7.25
CA LEU A 71 -23.83 6.74 6.91
C LEU A 71 -23.37 7.65 8.05
N ALA A 72 -24.29 8.34 8.73
CA ALA A 72 -23.94 9.29 9.79
C ALA A 72 -23.15 8.62 10.93
N ASP A 73 -23.56 7.42 11.34
CA ASP A 73 -22.90 6.67 12.40
C ASP A 73 -21.61 6.01 11.90
N ALA A 74 -21.66 5.43 10.71
CA ALA A 74 -20.52 4.79 10.09
C ALA A 74 -19.38 5.77 9.80
N LEU A 75 -19.69 7.00 9.37
CA LEU A 75 -18.67 8.02 9.11
C LEU A 75 -18.09 8.61 10.41
N ARG A 76 -18.88 8.70 11.49
CA ARG A 76 -18.34 9.04 12.82
C ARG A 76 -17.35 8.00 13.35
N ALA A 77 -17.62 6.74 13.06
CA ALA A 77 -16.76 5.60 13.44
C ALA A 77 -15.65 5.30 12.39
N TYR A 78 -15.60 6.08 11.29
CA TYR A 78 -14.65 5.81 10.23
C TYR A 78 -13.21 6.04 10.70
N PRO A 79 -12.32 5.05 10.55
CA PRO A 79 -10.98 5.14 11.09
C PRO A 79 -10.18 6.25 10.40
N SER A 80 -9.35 6.94 11.17
CA SER A 80 -8.42 7.94 10.63
C SER A 80 -7.45 7.31 9.62
N GLU A 81 -6.84 8.12 8.76
CA GLU A 81 -5.80 7.66 7.83
C GLU A 81 -4.67 6.94 8.56
N GLU A 82 -4.29 7.45 9.73
CA GLU A 82 -3.30 6.81 10.59
C GLU A 82 -3.71 5.38 10.96
N THR A 83 -4.94 5.21 11.45
CA THR A 83 -5.46 3.90 11.82
C THR A 83 -5.48 2.96 10.62
N GLN A 84 -5.94 3.44 9.46
CA GLN A 84 -5.98 2.64 8.23
C GLN A 84 -4.59 2.20 7.76
N LEU A 85 -3.60 3.10 7.82
CA LEU A 85 -2.22 2.79 7.48
C LEU A 85 -1.61 1.78 8.46
N ARG A 86 -1.86 1.93 9.76
CA ARG A 86 -1.39 0.98 10.79
C ARG A 86 -1.99 -0.40 10.56
N GLU A 87 -3.30 -0.50 10.41
CA GLU A 87 -4.00 -1.77 10.13
C GLU A 87 -3.47 -2.45 8.87
N ALA A 88 -3.30 -1.68 7.79
CA ALA A 88 -2.78 -2.20 6.52
C ALA A 88 -1.29 -2.58 6.58
N LEU A 89 -0.51 -2.02 7.49
CA LEU A 89 0.87 -2.38 7.74
C LEU A 89 0.96 -3.65 8.58
N LEU A 90 0.15 -3.75 9.65
CA LEU A 90 0.18 -4.82 10.65
C LEU A 90 -0.83 -5.92 10.27
N THR A 91 -0.61 -6.55 9.12
CA THR A 91 -1.58 -7.47 8.51
C THR A 91 -1.49 -8.92 8.98
N ASP A 92 -0.38 -9.33 9.59
CA ASP A 92 -0.17 -10.72 10.03
C ASP A 92 -0.16 -10.79 11.57
N PRO A 93 -1.23 -11.33 12.19
CA PRO A 93 -1.32 -11.41 13.65
C PRO A 93 -0.24 -12.31 14.29
N ALA A 94 0.38 -13.20 13.51
CA ALA A 94 1.48 -14.04 13.98
C ALA A 94 2.84 -13.34 13.97
N SER A 95 2.94 -12.17 13.33
CA SER A 95 4.17 -11.39 13.28
C SER A 95 4.28 -10.45 14.48
N THR A 96 5.51 -10.25 14.95
CA THR A 96 5.84 -9.26 15.98
C THR A 96 6.37 -8.01 15.30
N TYR A 97 5.76 -6.87 15.61
CA TYR A 97 6.07 -5.57 15.04
C TYR A 97 6.58 -4.60 16.09
N TYR A 98 7.57 -3.80 15.70
CA TYR A 98 8.23 -2.80 16.54
C TYR A 98 8.34 -1.48 15.80
N ASP A 99 8.56 -0.39 16.51
CA ASP A 99 8.81 0.96 15.96
C ASP A 99 7.80 1.36 14.88
N VAL A 100 6.50 1.25 15.22
CA VAL A 100 5.43 1.65 14.28
C VAL A 100 5.31 3.16 14.27
N THR A 101 5.87 3.78 13.24
CA THR A 101 5.96 5.24 13.08
C THR A 101 5.21 5.69 11.83
N LEU A 102 4.53 6.83 11.93
CA LEU A 102 3.86 7.48 10.81
C LEU A 102 4.63 8.71 10.35
N PHE A 103 4.66 8.86 9.05
CA PHE A 103 5.21 10.03 8.36
C PHE A 103 4.09 10.61 7.49
N PRO A 104 3.33 11.60 7.99
CA PRO A 104 2.21 12.19 7.26
C PRO A 104 2.69 13.12 6.15
N GLY A 105 2.09 13.02 5.00
CA GLY A 105 2.13 13.92 3.85
C GLY A 105 3.47 14.50 3.39
N ARG A 106 3.53 15.00 2.17
CA ARG A 106 4.66 15.71 1.55
C ARG A 106 5.88 14.87 1.14
N LEU A 107 5.82 13.56 1.23
CA LEU A 107 6.89 12.67 0.78
C LEU A 107 6.59 12.17 -0.64
N ASN A 108 7.63 12.07 -1.47
CA ASN A 108 7.50 11.44 -2.77
C ASN A 108 7.38 9.92 -2.62
N HIS A 109 6.81 9.26 -3.64
CA HIS A 109 6.59 7.81 -3.60
C HIS A 109 7.84 7.00 -3.24
N ASP A 110 9.00 7.40 -3.73
CA ASP A 110 10.26 6.65 -3.56
C ASP A 110 11.11 7.09 -2.36
N ASP A 111 10.65 8.06 -1.57
CA ASP A 111 11.38 8.57 -0.40
C ASP A 111 11.74 7.47 0.61
N TYR A 112 10.94 6.40 0.69
CA TYR A 112 11.24 5.25 1.53
C TYR A 112 12.57 4.54 1.17
N LYS A 113 13.15 4.80 -0.02
CA LYS A 113 14.46 4.28 -0.44
C LYS A 113 15.58 5.30 -0.27
N THR A 114 15.26 6.58 -0.40
CA THR A 114 16.24 7.65 -0.65
C THR A 114 16.40 8.63 0.51
N VAL A 115 15.38 8.74 1.37
CA VAL A 115 15.42 9.64 2.53
C VAL A 115 16.02 8.90 3.74
N PRO A 116 17.25 9.26 4.19
CA PRO A 116 17.94 8.52 5.23
C PRO A 116 17.18 8.42 6.55
N GLU A 117 16.45 9.46 6.92
CA GLU A 117 15.68 9.54 8.18
C GLU A 117 14.56 8.49 8.22
N LEU A 118 13.99 8.14 7.06
CA LEU A 118 12.98 7.09 6.97
C LEU A 118 13.58 5.70 7.18
N CYS A 119 14.82 5.50 6.75
CA CYS A 119 15.56 4.25 6.87
C CYS A 119 16.38 4.15 8.15
N ALA A 120 16.58 5.25 8.89
CA ALA A 120 17.28 5.26 10.16
C ALA A 120 16.45 4.55 11.23
N VAL A 121 16.77 3.29 11.49
CA VAL A 121 16.06 2.42 12.43
C VAL A 121 17.04 1.68 13.33
N ASN A 122 16.61 1.42 14.55
CA ASN A 122 17.41 0.74 15.55
C ASN A 122 16.85 -0.65 15.85
N CYS A 123 17.75 -1.56 16.24
CA CYS A 123 17.35 -2.88 16.67
C CYS A 123 16.45 -2.80 17.92
N PRO A 124 15.25 -3.40 17.90
CA PRO A 124 14.32 -3.33 19.03
C PRO A 124 14.85 -3.96 20.32
N LEU A 125 15.85 -4.85 20.21
CA LEU A 125 16.40 -5.58 21.34
C LEU A 125 17.61 -4.90 21.99
N CYS A 126 18.43 -4.17 21.22
CA CYS A 126 19.67 -3.59 21.77
C CYS A 126 19.89 -2.11 21.43
N GLY A 127 18.99 -1.49 20.69
CA GLY A 127 19.09 -0.08 20.31
C GLY A 127 20.19 0.26 19.28
N SER A 128 21.00 -0.71 18.84
CA SER A 128 22.04 -0.47 17.82
C SER A 128 21.39 -0.19 16.46
N ALA A 129 21.98 0.71 15.67
CA ALA A 129 21.51 0.97 14.32
C ALA A 129 21.47 -0.32 13.49
N LEU A 130 20.39 -0.49 12.72
CA LEU A 130 20.27 -1.60 11.78
C LEU A 130 20.94 -1.25 10.45
N ASN A 131 21.60 -2.24 9.85
CA ASN A 131 22.12 -2.13 8.50
C ASN A 131 20.99 -2.47 7.52
N VAL A 132 20.42 -1.44 6.87
CA VAL A 132 19.27 -1.58 5.99
C VAL A 132 19.71 -1.95 4.57
N GLY A 133 19.09 -2.99 4.02
CA GLY A 133 19.39 -3.48 2.67
C GLY A 133 18.87 -2.55 1.58
N GLU A 134 19.54 -2.55 0.44
CA GLU A 134 19.21 -1.70 -0.71
C GLU A 134 18.06 -2.27 -1.58
N ILE A 135 17.81 -3.57 -1.50
CA ILE A 135 16.81 -4.24 -2.33
C ILE A 135 15.45 -4.23 -1.62
N TRP A 136 14.57 -3.44 -2.17
CA TRP A 136 13.18 -3.31 -1.71
C TRP A 136 12.24 -4.20 -2.51
N LEU A 137 11.51 -5.06 -1.83
CA LEU A 137 10.49 -5.93 -2.43
C LEU A 137 9.10 -5.36 -2.18
N LYS A 138 8.22 -5.55 -3.16
CA LYS A 138 6.82 -5.13 -3.07
C LYS A 138 5.99 -6.15 -2.28
N ARG A 139 5.11 -5.67 -1.38
CA ARG A 139 4.14 -6.49 -0.63
C ARG A 139 2.74 -5.88 -0.75
N GLY A 140 1.90 -6.49 -1.54
CA GLY A 140 0.61 -5.90 -1.94
C GLY A 140 0.78 -4.71 -2.87
N ASN A 141 -0.23 -3.84 -2.94
CA ASN A 141 -0.25 -2.75 -3.93
C ASN A 141 0.66 -1.57 -3.56
N THR A 142 0.71 -1.20 -2.28
CA THR A 142 1.42 -0.02 -1.77
C THR A 142 2.32 -0.33 -0.57
N GLY A 143 2.68 -1.59 -0.38
CA GLY A 143 3.61 -2.03 0.65
C GLY A 143 4.98 -2.33 0.07
N TYR A 144 6.03 -2.00 0.83
CA TYR A 144 7.42 -2.29 0.50
C TYR A 144 8.15 -2.77 1.74
N TYR A 145 9.14 -3.64 1.55
CA TYR A 145 9.97 -4.12 2.64
C TYR A 145 11.36 -4.50 2.18
N THR A 146 12.31 -4.37 3.09
CA THR A 146 13.68 -4.81 2.90
C THR A 146 14.19 -5.48 4.17
N GLN A 147 15.26 -6.28 4.04
CA GLN A 147 15.98 -6.83 5.17
C GLN A 147 16.79 -5.73 5.87
N ALA A 148 16.81 -5.78 7.19
CA ALA A 148 17.63 -4.90 8.02
C ALA A 148 18.34 -5.75 9.09
N ASP A 149 19.65 -5.65 9.19
CA ASP A 149 20.45 -6.57 9.98
C ASP A 149 21.06 -5.92 11.22
N CYS A 150 20.90 -6.59 12.35
CA CYS A 150 21.60 -6.28 13.58
C CYS A 150 22.80 -7.23 13.76
N PRO A 151 24.02 -6.74 14.02
CA PRO A 151 25.18 -7.61 14.21
C PRO A 151 25.04 -8.60 15.38
N ARG A 152 24.19 -8.28 16.36
CA ARG A 152 23.97 -9.11 17.56
C ARG A 152 22.69 -9.94 17.52
N HIS A 153 21.64 -9.46 16.84
CA HIS A 153 20.32 -10.07 16.90
C HIS A 153 19.80 -10.56 15.55
N GLY A 154 20.66 -10.56 14.52
CA GLY A 154 20.30 -11.09 13.20
C GLY A 154 19.35 -10.19 12.42
N SER A 155 18.56 -10.80 11.54
CA SER A 155 17.79 -10.11 10.52
C SER A 155 16.40 -9.72 11.00
N TRP A 156 15.96 -8.57 10.54
CA TRP A 156 14.64 -7.97 10.68
C TRP A 156 14.10 -7.57 9.30
N PHE A 157 12.83 -7.27 9.19
CA PHE A 157 12.29 -6.58 8.03
C PHE A 157 11.93 -5.14 8.40
N LEU A 158 12.49 -4.19 7.65
CA LEU A 158 11.99 -2.82 7.63
C LEU A 158 10.87 -2.76 6.60
N ARG A 159 9.68 -2.36 7.02
CA ARG A 159 8.48 -2.32 6.20
C ARG A 159 7.90 -0.93 6.12
N PHE A 160 7.42 -0.59 4.93
CA PHE A 160 6.60 0.59 4.67
C PHE A 160 5.25 0.21 4.09
N LYS A 161 4.23 0.92 4.51
CA LYS A 161 2.94 1.01 3.84
C LYS A 161 2.73 2.44 3.41
N LEU A 162 2.40 2.64 2.13
CA LEU A 162 2.20 3.95 1.52
C LEU A 162 0.72 4.18 1.28
N SER A 163 0.28 5.42 1.48
CA SER A 163 -1.03 5.92 1.08
C SER A 163 -0.87 7.25 0.37
N ARG A 164 -1.74 7.52 -0.58
CA ARG A 164 -1.80 8.78 -1.32
C ARG A 164 -3.18 9.36 -1.14
N ARG A 165 -3.27 10.48 -0.43
CA ARG A 165 -4.55 11.08 -0.04
C ARG A 165 -5.05 12.12 -1.04
N ASP A 166 -4.20 13.07 -1.38
CA ASP A 166 -4.56 14.28 -2.13
C ASP A 166 -4.13 14.25 -3.61
N GLY A 167 -3.75 13.08 -4.12
CA GLY A 167 -3.24 12.97 -5.49
C GLY A 167 -1.80 13.44 -5.69
N LEU A 168 -1.23 14.22 -4.76
CA LEU A 168 0.11 14.83 -4.87
C LEU A 168 1.11 14.28 -3.85
N HIS A 169 0.66 14.07 -2.61
CA HIS A 169 1.54 13.70 -1.49
C HIS A 169 1.27 12.28 -1.00
N TRP A 170 2.31 11.69 -0.42
CA TRP A 170 2.27 10.37 0.17
C TRP A 170 2.36 10.44 1.69
N SER A 171 1.67 9.55 2.37
CA SER A 171 1.85 9.29 3.79
C SER A 171 2.42 7.88 3.95
N PHE A 172 3.37 7.72 4.84
CA PHE A 172 4.04 6.44 5.08
C PHE A 172 3.78 5.96 6.51
N ALA A 173 3.46 4.68 6.64
CA ALA A 173 3.60 3.97 7.89
C ALA A 173 4.81 3.06 7.79
N ARG A 174 5.72 3.11 8.79
CA ARG A 174 6.93 2.29 8.92
C ARG A 174 6.82 1.38 10.11
N CYS A 175 7.33 0.17 10.00
CA CYS A 175 7.59 -0.69 11.16
C CYS A 175 8.81 -1.59 10.95
N ILE A 176 9.33 -2.11 12.07
CA ILE A 176 10.28 -3.23 12.08
C ILE A 176 9.48 -4.50 12.38
N GLU A 177 9.59 -5.50 11.52
CA GLU A 177 8.96 -6.81 11.71
C GLU A 177 10.01 -7.86 12.04
N ALA A 178 9.74 -8.67 13.07
CA ALA A 178 10.59 -9.81 13.37
C ALA A 178 10.58 -10.82 12.22
N THR A 179 11.77 -11.28 11.79
CA THR A 179 11.86 -12.31 10.76
C THR A 179 11.53 -13.68 11.31
N ARG A 180 10.87 -14.49 10.49
CA ARG A 180 10.68 -15.93 10.69
C ARG A 180 11.44 -16.68 9.60
N PRO A 181 11.95 -17.90 9.84
CA PRO A 181 12.72 -18.64 8.83
C PRO A 181 12.02 -18.70 7.47
N GLU A 182 10.72 -19.00 7.43
CA GLU A 182 9.92 -19.14 6.21
C GLU A 182 9.79 -17.79 5.45
N THR A 183 9.61 -16.69 6.20
CA THR A 183 9.49 -15.35 5.60
C THR A 183 10.82 -14.86 5.06
N LEU A 184 11.91 -15.15 5.76
CA LEU A 184 13.27 -14.81 5.34
C LEU A 184 13.69 -15.61 4.09
N GLU A 185 13.41 -16.90 4.05
CA GLU A 185 13.67 -17.74 2.86
C GLU A 185 12.89 -17.24 1.65
N LYS A 186 11.62 -16.90 1.81
CA LYS A 186 10.79 -16.32 0.75
C LYS A 186 11.36 -14.99 0.26
N TYR A 187 11.78 -14.12 1.19
CA TYR A 187 12.43 -12.86 0.86
C TYR A 187 13.71 -13.09 0.03
N ASN A 188 14.59 -13.95 0.47
CA ASN A 188 15.86 -14.23 -0.21
C ASN A 188 15.64 -14.76 -1.63
N ARG A 189 14.66 -15.64 -1.85
CA ARG A 189 14.27 -16.09 -3.20
C ARG A 189 13.78 -14.95 -4.09
N GLN A 190 12.96 -14.06 -3.56
CA GLN A 190 12.43 -12.92 -4.32
C GLN A 190 13.54 -11.89 -4.60
N LYS A 191 14.39 -11.61 -3.63
CA LYS A 191 15.57 -10.75 -3.76
C LYS A 191 16.47 -11.23 -4.88
N ALA A 192 16.88 -12.50 -4.88
CA ALA A 192 17.71 -13.09 -5.91
C ALA A 192 17.12 -12.96 -7.33
N ARG A 193 15.79 -13.15 -7.46
CA ARG A 193 15.07 -12.96 -8.74
C ARG A 193 15.11 -11.49 -9.19
N GLN A 194 14.96 -10.56 -8.26
CA GLN A 194 15.00 -9.13 -8.58
C GLN A 194 16.41 -8.68 -8.98
N GLU A 195 17.42 -9.12 -8.26
CA GLU A 195 18.83 -8.87 -8.58
C GLU A 195 19.18 -9.38 -9.99
N ALA A 196 18.78 -10.61 -10.31
CA ALA A 196 18.98 -11.17 -11.64
C ALA A 196 18.29 -10.35 -12.76
N ARG A 197 17.07 -9.84 -12.49
CA ARG A 197 16.36 -8.95 -13.43
C ARG A 197 17.08 -7.62 -13.62
N LEU A 198 17.53 -6.99 -12.53
CA LEU A 198 18.26 -5.72 -12.58
C LEU A 198 19.57 -5.87 -13.35
N LYS A 199 20.32 -6.95 -13.08
CA LYS A 199 21.55 -7.26 -13.81
C LYS A 199 21.30 -7.42 -15.31
N LYS A 200 20.31 -8.24 -15.69
CA LYS A 200 19.94 -8.45 -17.10
C LYS A 200 19.52 -7.14 -17.80
N HIS A 201 18.80 -6.28 -17.08
CA HIS A 201 18.39 -4.99 -17.63
C HIS A 201 19.59 -4.03 -17.81
N ALA A 202 20.50 -4.01 -16.85
CA ALA A 202 21.73 -3.21 -16.96
C ALA A 202 22.62 -3.68 -18.13
N GLU A 203 22.76 -4.99 -18.32
CA GLU A 203 23.49 -5.58 -19.46
C GLU A 203 22.84 -5.23 -20.80
N ALA A 204 21.51 -5.23 -20.89
CA ALA A 204 20.80 -4.85 -22.11
C ALA A 204 21.02 -3.37 -22.46
N LEU A 205 20.95 -2.47 -21.46
CA LEU A 205 21.21 -1.04 -21.66
C LEU A 205 22.67 -0.75 -22.05
N ALA A 206 23.63 -1.50 -21.51
CA ALA A 206 25.02 -1.37 -21.88
C ALA A 206 25.29 -1.78 -23.34
N ASN A 207 24.59 -2.83 -23.81
CA ASN A 207 24.72 -3.31 -25.20
C ASN A 207 24.03 -2.36 -26.21
N ASP A 208 22.95 -1.69 -25.84
CA ASP A 208 22.26 -0.70 -26.70
C ASP A 208 23.11 0.57 -26.91
N ASN A 209 23.96 0.93 -25.95
CA ASN A 209 24.85 2.10 -26.04
C ASN A 209 26.14 1.85 -26.83
N THR A 210 26.39 0.61 -27.28
CA THR A 210 27.53 0.24 -28.13
C THR A 210 27.12 0.11 -29.61
N GLY A 211 26.16 0.89 -30.09
CA GLY A 211 25.83 1.00 -31.52
C GLY A 211 27.01 1.49 -32.34
N PRO A 212 27.14 1.09 -33.65
CA PRO A 212 28.35 1.25 -34.41
C PRO A 212 28.70 2.73 -34.59
N GLU A 213 29.96 3.09 -34.20
CA GLU A 213 30.58 4.30 -34.69
C GLU A 213 30.59 4.22 -36.21
N THR A 214 29.77 5.05 -36.85
CA THR A 214 29.83 5.26 -38.31
C THR A 214 31.17 5.92 -38.60
N SER A 215 32.09 5.12 -39.07
CA SER A 215 33.31 5.59 -39.71
C SER A 215 32.96 6.26 -41.05
N GLU A 216 33.11 7.57 -41.11
CA GLU A 216 33.34 8.31 -42.35
C GLU A 216 34.82 8.29 -42.75
#